data_904ebcd1d1a674272f7d28a10b2dfa54
#
_entry.id   904ebcd1d1a674272f7d28a10b2dfa54
#
_cell.length_a   1.000
_cell.length_b   1.000
_cell.length_c   1.000
_cell.angle_alpha   90.00
_cell.angle_beta   90.00
_cell.angle_gamma   90.00
#
_symmetry.space_group_name_H-M   'P 1'
#
loop_
_entity.id
_entity.type
_entity.pdbx_description
1 polymer ?
#
loop_
_entity_poly.entity_id
_entity_poly.type
_entity_poly.pdbx_seq_one_letter_code
_entity_poly.pdbx_strand_id
1 'polypeptide(L)'
;AEKLGIKCYDKELLELAAKESGLCEELFASQDEKPTNSFLYSLVMDTYSLGYTNSYVDMPINHKVFLAQFDAIKKLAERESCVIVGRCADYALEDNPYAVSVFIKASLDERVQRIKRIYELNDSKAADLIQKTDKRRASYYNYYSSKKWGEAKSYNLCIDSGLVGVDGAIDMILKFIELKEKNMGKDI
;
A
#
# COMPACT_ATOMS: atom_id res chain seq x y z
N ALA A 1 12.67 -5.00 -5.58
CA ALA A 1 13.61 -3.96 -5.18
C ALA A 1 15.06 -4.37 -5.50
N GLU A 2 15.58 -5.45 -4.92
CA GLU A 2 16.96 -5.91 -5.11
C GLU A 2 17.36 -6.07 -6.58
N LYS A 3 16.56 -6.77 -7.40
CA LYS A 3 16.84 -6.95 -8.85
C LYS A 3 16.89 -5.63 -9.64
N LEU A 4 16.27 -4.58 -9.15
CA LEU A 4 16.28 -3.24 -9.76
C LEU A 4 17.30 -2.29 -9.12
N GLY A 5 17.97 -2.69 -8.03
CA GLY A 5 18.87 -1.82 -7.28
C GLY A 5 18.20 -0.61 -6.64
N ILE A 6 16.89 -0.68 -6.34
CA ILE A 6 16.11 0.41 -5.74
C ILE A 6 15.65 0.05 -4.33
N LYS A 7 15.28 1.05 -3.55
CA LYS A 7 14.83 0.86 -2.17
C LYS A 7 13.43 0.24 -2.11
N CYS A 8 13.17 -0.46 -1.00
CA CYS A 8 11.85 -0.97 -0.64
C CYS A 8 11.40 -0.32 0.66
N TYR A 9 10.21 0.26 0.66
CA TYR A 9 9.61 0.91 1.81
C TYR A 9 8.37 0.12 2.26
N ASP A 10 8.43 -0.45 3.44
CA ASP A 10 7.31 -1.07 4.15
C ASP A 10 7.11 -0.34 5.50
N LYS A 11 7.71 -0.82 6.58
CA LYS A 11 7.62 -0.18 7.90
C LYS A 11 8.41 1.13 7.97
N GLU A 12 9.50 1.22 7.26
CA GLU A 12 10.34 2.42 7.15
C GLU A 12 9.56 3.64 6.63
N LEU A 13 8.48 3.41 5.88
CA LEU A 13 7.59 4.48 5.46
C LEU A 13 6.90 5.17 6.65
N LEU A 14 6.58 4.41 7.70
CA LEU A 14 5.95 4.94 8.91
C LEU A 14 6.89 5.88 9.66
N GLU A 15 8.16 5.48 9.81
CA GLU A 15 9.21 6.30 10.44
C GLU A 15 9.42 7.60 9.66
N LEU A 16 9.47 7.52 8.33
CA LEU A 16 9.62 8.68 7.48
C LEU A 16 8.42 9.63 7.60
N ALA A 17 7.20 9.11 7.55
CA ALA A 17 5.99 9.90 7.68
C ALA A 17 5.88 10.55 9.08
N ALA A 18 6.29 9.84 10.14
CA ALA A 18 6.36 10.37 11.49
C ALA A 18 7.34 11.55 11.59
N LYS A 19 8.55 11.36 11.08
CA LYS A 19 9.60 12.40 11.08
C LYS A 19 9.17 13.66 10.32
N GLU A 20 8.54 13.50 9.16
CA GLU A 20 8.13 14.64 8.33
C GLU A 20 6.90 15.37 8.86
N SER A 21 5.95 14.65 9.49
CA SER A 21 4.71 15.22 10.01
C SER A 21 4.85 15.82 11.43
N GLY A 22 5.95 15.51 12.15
CA GLY A 22 6.13 15.88 13.55
C GLY A 22 5.23 15.10 14.51
N LEU A 23 4.55 14.06 14.08
CA LEU A 23 3.76 13.15 14.92
C LEU A 23 4.67 12.09 15.54
N CYS A 24 4.27 11.58 16.72
CA CYS A 24 5.01 10.52 17.40
C CYS A 24 4.97 9.20 16.61
N GLU A 25 6.12 8.52 16.49
CA GLU A 25 6.28 7.28 15.75
C GLU A 25 5.38 6.14 16.28
N GLU A 26 5.19 6.06 17.60
CA GLU A 26 4.30 5.07 18.22
C GLU A 26 2.85 5.21 17.74
N LEU A 27 2.41 6.42 17.40
CA LEU A 27 1.08 6.64 16.83
C LEU A 27 0.95 5.99 15.45
N PHE A 28 1.97 6.09 14.62
CA PHE A 28 1.98 5.43 13.31
C PHE A 28 1.91 3.92 13.43
N ALA A 29 2.75 3.33 14.28
CA ALA A 29 2.77 1.89 14.52
C ALA A 29 1.42 1.38 15.07
N SER A 30 0.78 2.14 15.96
CA SER A 30 -0.50 1.78 16.59
C SER A 30 -1.70 1.95 15.66
N GLN A 31 -1.66 2.86 14.69
CA GLN A 31 -2.75 3.18 13.76
C GLN A 31 -2.53 2.64 12.34
N ASP A 32 -1.43 1.93 12.09
CA ASP A 32 -1.10 1.39 10.78
C ASP A 32 -2.22 0.48 10.23
N GLU A 33 -2.70 0.79 9.04
CA GLU A 33 -3.81 0.10 8.37
C GLU A 33 -5.13 0.00 9.19
N LYS A 34 -5.41 0.97 10.08
CA LYS A 34 -6.71 1.05 10.77
C LYS A 34 -7.63 2.04 10.06
N PRO A 35 -8.82 1.60 9.58
CA PRO A 35 -9.82 2.50 9.03
C PRO A 35 -10.46 3.36 10.13
N THR A 36 -10.91 4.55 9.77
CA THR A 36 -11.77 5.36 10.64
C THR A 36 -13.23 5.02 10.40
N ASN A 37 -14.06 5.10 11.46
CA ASN A 37 -15.51 4.95 11.36
C ASN A 37 -16.21 6.30 11.09
N SER A 38 -15.56 7.29 10.48
CA SER A 38 -16.10 8.63 10.39
C SER A 38 -16.56 9.02 8.98
N PHE A 39 -17.83 9.43 8.88
CA PHE A 39 -18.42 10.14 7.74
C PHE A 39 -17.66 11.43 7.35
N LEU A 40 -16.85 11.97 8.25
CA LEU A 40 -16.04 13.17 8.04
C LEU A 40 -14.91 13.01 7.02
N TYR A 41 -14.61 11.78 6.59
CA TYR A 41 -13.50 11.54 5.64
C TYR A 41 -13.74 12.21 4.28
N SER A 42 -14.92 12.05 3.70
CA SER A 42 -15.22 12.68 2.41
C SER A 42 -15.17 14.20 2.48
N LEU A 43 -15.63 14.78 3.59
CA LEU A 43 -15.60 16.21 3.81
C LEU A 43 -14.17 16.76 3.97
N VAL A 44 -13.29 15.99 4.60
CA VAL A 44 -11.88 16.35 4.82
C VAL A 44 -11.07 16.25 3.53
N MET A 45 -11.28 15.21 2.72
CA MET A 45 -10.56 15.06 1.44
C MET A 45 -10.97 16.15 0.43
N ASP A 46 -12.24 16.54 0.38
CA ASP A 46 -12.69 17.68 -0.44
C ASP A 46 -12.04 18.99 0.03
N THR A 47 -11.90 19.18 1.35
CA THR A 47 -11.28 20.39 1.93
C THR A 47 -9.76 20.41 1.69
N TYR A 48 -9.09 19.24 1.73
CA TYR A 48 -7.66 19.12 1.48
C TYR A 48 -7.31 19.38 0.01
N SER A 49 -8.14 18.92 -0.91
CA SER A 49 -7.99 19.20 -2.36
C SER A 49 -8.15 20.70 -2.71
N LEU A 50 -8.83 21.45 -1.85
CA LEU A 50 -9.03 22.89 -2.00
C LEU A 50 -7.98 23.78 -1.28
N GLY A 51 -6.94 23.18 -0.67
CA GLY A 51 -5.79 23.92 -0.11
C GLY A 51 -6.02 24.65 1.23
N TYR A 52 -7.10 24.34 1.97
CA TYR A 52 -7.37 24.95 3.26
C TYR A 52 -6.63 24.20 4.39
N THR A 53 -5.55 24.81 4.92
CA THR A 53 -4.61 24.16 5.86
C THR A 53 -5.01 24.25 7.36
N ASN A 54 -6.11 24.88 7.73
CA ASN A 54 -6.44 25.15 9.14
C ASN A 54 -7.30 24.09 9.86
N SER A 55 -7.69 23.00 9.19
CA SER A 55 -8.57 21.96 9.77
C SER A 55 -7.85 20.81 10.46
N TYR A 56 -6.52 20.87 10.62
CA TYR A 56 -5.72 19.78 11.20
C TYR A 56 -5.98 19.52 12.69
N VAL A 57 -6.50 20.52 13.44
CA VAL A 57 -6.57 20.44 14.90
C VAL A 57 -7.63 19.45 15.39
N ASP A 58 -8.79 19.36 14.71
CA ASP A 58 -9.93 18.54 15.15
C ASP A 58 -10.05 17.18 14.41
N MET A 59 -9.05 16.83 13.59
CA MET A 59 -9.08 15.61 12.78
C MET A 59 -8.75 14.38 13.63
N PRO A 60 -9.48 13.24 13.45
CA PRO A 60 -9.14 11.97 14.10
C PRO A 60 -7.71 11.54 13.80
N ILE A 61 -7.02 10.95 14.80
CA ILE A 61 -5.59 10.64 14.73
C ILE A 61 -5.23 9.71 13.55
N ASN A 62 -6.05 8.72 13.24
CA ASN A 62 -5.85 7.82 12.12
C ASN A 62 -5.95 8.52 10.75
N HIS A 63 -6.75 9.58 10.63
CA HIS A 63 -6.73 10.43 9.42
C HIS A 63 -5.44 11.23 9.30
N LYS A 64 -4.94 11.80 10.41
CA LYS A 64 -3.65 12.50 10.41
C LYS A 64 -2.52 11.56 9.98
N VAL A 65 -2.52 10.33 10.50
CA VAL A 65 -1.56 9.29 10.13
C VAL A 65 -1.67 8.95 8.65
N PHE A 66 -2.89 8.74 8.12
CA PHE A 66 -3.09 8.47 6.70
C PHE A 66 -2.57 9.60 5.81
N LEU A 67 -2.92 10.86 6.11
CA LEU A 67 -2.47 12.01 5.32
C LEU A 67 -0.94 12.17 5.36
N ALA A 68 -0.33 11.97 6.51
CA ALA A 68 1.13 12.02 6.64
C ALA A 68 1.81 10.92 5.81
N GLN A 69 1.26 9.70 5.78
CA GLN A 69 1.74 8.61 4.91
C GLN A 69 1.55 8.94 3.43
N PHE A 70 0.39 9.49 3.07
CA PHE A 70 0.06 9.89 1.71
C PHE A 70 1.05 10.93 1.17
N ASP A 71 1.34 11.97 1.96
CA ASP A 71 2.32 13.01 1.60
C ASP A 71 3.74 12.44 1.51
N ALA A 72 4.13 11.57 2.45
CA ALA A 72 5.44 10.92 2.42
C ALA A 72 5.62 10.04 1.16
N ILE A 73 4.58 9.31 0.75
CA ILE A 73 4.59 8.50 -0.47
C ILE A 73 4.79 9.37 -1.71
N LYS A 74 4.08 10.49 -1.84
CA LYS A 74 4.24 11.41 -2.97
C LYS A 74 5.65 11.98 -3.04
N LYS A 75 6.15 12.50 -1.93
CA LYS A 75 7.53 13.03 -1.85
C LYS A 75 8.60 11.98 -2.16
N LEU A 76 8.41 10.74 -1.71
CA LEU A 76 9.32 9.63 -2.05
C LEU A 76 9.35 9.36 -3.54
N ALA A 77 8.19 9.26 -4.18
CA ALA A 77 8.06 8.98 -5.61
C ALA A 77 8.63 10.12 -6.50
N GLU A 78 8.64 11.34 -6.00
CA GLU A 78 9.30 12.49 -6.67
C GLU A 78 10.83 12.44 -6.55
N ARG A 79 11.35 11.89 -5.46
CA ARG A 79 12.79 11.88 -5.15
C ARG A 79 13.55 10.74 -5.76
N GLU A 80 12.94 9.55 -5.80
CA GLU A 80 13.66 8.33 -6.19
C GLU A 80 12.72 7.23 -6.68
N SER A 81 13.23 6.36 -7.55
CA SER A 81 12.54 5.12 -7.89
C SER A 81 12.56 4.17 -6.68
N CYS A 82 11.40 3.65 -6.30
CA CYS A 82 11.28 2.79 -5.13
C CYS A 82 10.14 1.78 -5.25
N VAL A 83 10.15 0.77 -4.40
CA VAL A 83 9.03 -0.15 -4.16
C VAL A 83 8.37 0.25 -2.86
N ILE A 84 7.05 0.43 -2.86
CA ILE A 84 6.26 0.76 -1.66
C ILE A 84 5.26 -0.37 -1.41
N VAL A 85 5.20 -0.85 -0.15
CA VAL A 85 4.32 -1.96 0.23
C VAL A 85 3.08 -1.44 0.96
N GLY A 86 1.91 -1.55 0.31
CA GLY A 86 0.61 -1.22 0.90
C GLY A 86 0.35 0.28 1.08
N ARG A 87 -0.33 0.65 2.19
CA ARG A 87 -0.69 2.03 2.65
C ARG A 87 -1.42 2.86 1.59
N CYS A 88 -2.18 2.20 0.71
CA CYS A 88 -2.85 2.86 -0.42
C CYS A 88 -1.89 3.66 -1.32
N ALA A 89 -0.63 3.20 -1.48
CA ALA A 89 0.36 3.89 -2.30
C ALA A 89 -0.07 4.01 -3.77
N ASP A 90 -0.78 3.04 -4.29
CA ASP A 90 -1.39 3.06 -5.62
C ASP A 90 -2.45 4.16 -5.77
N TYR A 91 -3.14 4.53 -4.69
CA TYR A 91 -4.06 5.66 -4.67
C TYR A 91 -3.31 6.99 -4.52
N ALA A 92 -2.31 7.05 -3.65
CA ALA A 92 -1.48 8.25 -3.50
C ALA A 92 -0.74 8.64 -4.80
N LEU A 93 -0.41 7.66 -5.63
CA LEU A 93 0.31 7.81 -6.90
C LEU A 93 -0.58 7.60 -8.13
N GLU A 94 -1.90 7.77 -8.01
CA GLU A 94 -2.85 7.52 -9.09
C GLU A 94 -2.57 8.38 -10.34
N ASP A 95 -2.16 9.62 -10.13
CA ASP A 95 -1.81 10.55 -11.20
C ASP A 95 -0.36 10.42 -11.71
N ASN A 96 0.44 9.54 -11.10
CA ASN A 96 1.82 9.32 -11.54
C ASN A 96 1.86 8.28 -12.67
N PRO A 97 2.16 8.68 -13.92
CA PRO A 97 2.14 7.78 -15.06
C PRO A 97 3.19 6.66 -14.99
N TYR A 98 4.24 6.85 -14.18
CA TYR A 98 5.30 5.86 -13.98
C TYR A 98 4.97 4.84 -12.89
N ALA A 99 3.99 5.10 -12.03
CA ALA A 99 3.60 4.17 -10.98
C ALA A 99 3.02 2.87 -11.56
N VAL A 100 3.42 1.73 -10.99
CA VAL A 100 2.89 0.40 -11.31
C VAL A 100 2.31 -0.21 -10.05
N SER A 101 0.99 -0.40 -10.04
CA SER A 101 0.29 -1.06 -8.94
C SER A 101 0.16 -2.57 -9.19
N VAL A 102 0.63 -3.37 -8.22
CA VAL A 102 0.66 -4.82 -8.31
C VAL A 102 -0.07 -5.45 -7.12
N PHE A 103 -0.97 -6.37 -7.39
CA PHE A 103 -1.59 -7.22 -6.38
C PHE A 103 -1.06 -8.66 -6.49
N ILE A 104 -0.48 -9.16 -5.39
CA ILE A 104 0.03 -10.53 -5.32
C ILE A 104 -0.92 -11.35 -4.45
N LYS A 105 -1.40 -12.46 -4.97
CA LYS A 105 -2.26 -13.42 -4.28
C LYS A 105 -1.66 -14.81 -4.28
N ALA A 106 -2.20 -15.69 -3.44
CA ALA A 106 -2.00 -17.14 -3.46
C ALA A 106 -3.22 -17.81 -2.84
N SER A 107 -3.37 -19.12 -3.02
CA SER A 107 -4.41 -19.91 -2.37
C SER A 107 -4.32 -19.81 -0.84
N LEU A 108 -5.44 -20.04 -0.13
CA LEU A 108 -5.42 -20.02 1.33
C LEU A 108 -4.45 -21.07 1.89
N ASP A 109 -4.42 -22.26 1.31
CA ASP A 109 -3.57 -23.36 1.77
C ASP A 109 -2.08 -23.01 1.67
N GLU A 110 -1.63 -22.46 0.54
CA GLU A 110 -0.24 -22.01 0.37
C GLU A 110 0.13 -20.90 1.35
N ARG A 111 -0.78 -19.97 1.56
CA ARG A 111 -0.60 -18.87 2.52
C ARG A 111 -0.52 -19.40 3.95
N VAL A 112 -1.36 -20.36 4.33
CA VAL A 112 -1.30 -21.04 5.64
C VAL A 112 0.04 -21.71 5.82
N GLN A 113 0.52 -22.50 4.85
CA GLN A 113 1.83 -23.16 4.95
C GLN A 113 2.99 -22.18 5.09
N ARG A 114 2.92 -21.03 4.40
CA ARG A 114 3.92 -19.97 4.52
C ARG A 114 3.90 -19.31 5.90
N ILE A 115 2.73 -18.94 6.40
CA ILE A 115 2.56 -18.26 7.71
C ILE A 115 2.94 -19.18 8.87
N LYS A 116 2.61 -20.47 8.78
CA LYS A 116 3.07 -21.47 9.74
C LYS A 116 4.59 -21.48 9.89
N ARG A 117 5.32 -21.47 8.77
CA ARG A 117 6.80 -21.47 8.79
C ARG A 117 7.40 -20.20 9.37
N ILE A 118 6.79 -19.03 9.03
CA ILE A 118 7.33 -17.73 9.44
C ILE A 118 7.10 -17.45 10.93
N TYR A 119 5.91 -17.84 11.44
CA TYR A 119 5.49 -17.50 12.80
C TYR A 119 5.38 -18.70 13.74
N GLU A 120 5.82 -19.87 13.29
CA GLU A 120 5.77 -21.13 14.07
C GLU A 120 4.37 -21.46 14.62
N LEU A 121 3.32 -21.21 13.81
CA LEU A 121 1.92 -21.40 14.19
C LEU A 121 1.38 -22.75 13.70
N ASN A 122 0.30 -23.23 14.33
CA ASN A 122 -0.52 -24.31 13.78
C ASN A 122 -1.47 -23.80 12.69
N ASP A 123 -2.11 -24.72 11.95
CA ASP A 123 -2.96 -24.41 10.80
C ASP A 123 -4.11 -23.47 11.15
N SER A 124 -4.81 -23.73 12.25
CA SER A 124 -5.95 -22.90 12.67
C SER A 124 -5.52 -21.47 13.00
N LYS A 125 -4.46 -21.30 13.79
CA LYS A 125 -3.94 -19.98 14.15
C LYS A 125 -3.39 -19.23 12.94
N ALA A 126 -2.75 -19.92 11.99
CA ALA A 126 -2.26 -19.33 10.76
C ALA A 126 -3.43 -18.86 9.87
N ALA A 127 -4.46 -19.67 9.70
CA ALA A 127 -5.66 -19.31 8.96
C ALA A 127 -6.38 -18.10 9.58
N ASP A 128 -6.57 -18.08 10.90
CA ASP A 128 -7.17 -16.97 11.64
C ASP A 128 -6.37 -15.68 11.47
N LEU A 129 -5.04 -15.75 11.56
CA LEU A 129 -4.16 -14.60 11.36
C LEU A 129 -4.29 -14.03 9.95
N ILE A 130 -4.32 -14.90 8.93
CA ILE A 130 -4.51 -14.51 7.53
C ILE A 130 -5.85 -13.79 7.35
N GLN A 131 -6.95 -14.39 7.82
CA GLN A 131 -8.29 -13.80 7.65
C GLN A 131 -8.41 -12.42 8.34
N LYS A 132 -7.89 -12.30 9.56
CA LYS A 132 -7.89 -11.02 10.30
C LYS A 132 -7.06 -9.96 9.59
N THR A 133 -5.89 -10.34 9.07
CA THR A 133 -5.00 -9.43 8.34
C THR A 133 -5.62 -8.98 7.03
N ASP A 134 -6.20 -9.90 6.25
CA ASP A 134 -6.87 -9.59 4.98
C ASP A 134 -8.08 -8.67 5.21
N LYS A 135 -8.90 -8.96 6.23
CA LYS A 135 -10.06 -8.12 6.58
C LYS A 135 -9.61 -6.70 6.95
N ARG A 136 -8.54 -6.57 7.74
CA ARG A 136 -7.99 -5.26 8.12
C ARG A 136 -7.50 -4.49 6.90
N ARG A 137 -6.69 -5.12 6.03
CA ARG A 137 -6.17 -4.52 4.79
C ARG A 137 -7.29 -4.12 3.83
N ALA A 138 -8.26 -5.01 3.61
CA ALA A 138 -9.41 -4.72 2.77
C ALA A 138 -10.22 -3.54 3.32
N SER A 139 -10.50 -3.50 4.63
CA SER A 139 -11.22 -2.40 5.26
C SER A 139 -10.48 -1.08 5.12
N TYR A 140 -9.17 -1.06 5.35
CA TYR A 140 -8.33 0.12 5.21
C TYR A 140 -8.30 0.62 3.76
N TYR A 141 -7.96 -0.27 2.82
CA TYR A 141 -7.84 0.06 1.41
C TYR A 141 -9.17 0.56 0.81
N ASN A 142 -10.27 -0.16 1.06
CA ASN A 142 -11.58 0.19 0.54
C ASN A 142 -12.07 1.54 1.09
N TYR A 143 -11.73 1.84 2.34
CA TYR A 143 -12.13 3.08 2.98
C TYR A 143 -11.40 4.30 2.42
N TYR A 144 -10.06 4.21 2.28
CA TYR A 144 -9.24 5.35 1.89
C TYR A 144 -9.10 5.53 0.37
N SER A 145 -9.15 4.47 -0.43
CA SER A 145 -8.94 4.56 -1.88
C SER A 145 -10.22 4.61 -2.71
N SER A 146 -11.40 4.36 -2.11
CA SER A 146 -12.66 4.14 -2.81
C SER A 146 -12.62 3.01 -3.86
N LYS A 147 -11.56 2.21 -3.86
CA LYS A 147 -11.34 1.01 -4.69
C LYS A 147 -11.65 -0.24 -3.86
N LYS A 148 -11.60 -1.41 -4.46
CA LYS A 148 -11.78 -2.68 -3.73
C LYS A 148 -10.48 -3.47 -3.68
N TRP A 149 -10.05 -3.80 -2.47
CA TRP A 149 -8.85 -4.59 -2.24
C TRP A 149 -8.97 -5.97 -2.88
N GLY A 150 -7.96 -6.34 -3.68
CA GLY A 150 -7.90 -7.63 -4.38
C GLY A 150 -8.78 -7.72 -5.64
N GLU A 151 -9.52 -6.68 -6.00
CA GLU A 151 -10.28 -6.64 -7.25
C GLU A 151 -9.35 -6.26 -8.41
N ALA A 152 -9.32 -7.09 -9.46
CA ALA A 152 -8.36 -6.94 -10.56
C ALA A 152 -8.35 -5.54 -11.20
N LYS A 153 -9.51 -4.88 -11.31
CA LYS A 153 -9.60 -3.53 -11.88
C LYS A 153 -8.95 -2.43 -11.03
N SER A 154 -8.63 -2.72 -9.76
CA SER A 154 -7.96 -1.78 -8.85
C SER A 154 -6.45 -1.72 -9.07
N TYR A 155 -5.88 -2.63 -9.87
CA TYR A 155 -4.42 -2.77 -10.04
C TYR A 155 -4.03 -2.88 -11.49
N ASN A 156 -2.81 -2.48 -11.84
CA ASN A 156 -2.27 -2.66 -13.19
C ASN A 156 -1.92 -4.13 -13.47
N LEU A 157 -1.52 -4.89 -12.44
CA LEU A 157 -1.11 -6.29 -12.56
C LEU A 157 -1.56 -7.09 -11.33
N CYS A 158 -2.21 -8.24 -11.56
CA CYS A 158 -2.55 -9.19 -10.51
C CYS A 158 -1.85 -10.52 -10.78
N ILE A 159 -1.09 -11.01 -9.81
CA ILE A 159 -0.28 -12.24 -9.95
C ILE A 159 -0.69 -13.26 -8.89
N ASP A 160 -0.83 -14.50 -9.31
CA ASP A 160 -0.94 -15.65 -8.41
C ASP A 160 0.46 -16.26 -8.19
N SER A 161 1.08 -15.88 -7.07
CA SER A 161 2.43 -16.35 -6.71
C SER A 161 2.47 -17.82 -6.31
N GLY A 162 1.33 -18.44 -6.02
CA GLY A 162 1.22 -19.87 -5.81
C GLY A 162 1.50 -20.65 -7.08
N LEU A 163 0.98 -20.16 -8.22
CA LEU A 163 1.15 -20.81 -9.50
C LEU A 163 2.54 -20.61 -10.11
N VAL A 164 3.11 -19.42 -9.98
CA VAL A 164 4.37 -19.05 -10.66
C VAL A 164 5.59 -19.02 -9.75
N GLY A 165 5.39 -19.18 -8.45
CA GLY A 165 6.45 -19.01 -7.45
C GLY A 165 6.84 -17.54 -7.25
N VAL A 166 7.73 -17.30 -6.28
CA VAL A 166 8.20 -15.94 -5.96
C VAL A 166 9.05 -15.38 -7.11
N ASP A 167 9.98 -16.17 -7.64
CA ASP A 167 10.87 -15.74 -8.74
C ASP A 167 10.08 -15.46 -10.01
N GLY A 168 9.14 -16.34 -10.38
CA GLY A 168 8.26 -16.11 -11.51
C GLY A 168 7.40 -14.86 -11.38
N ALA A 169 6.90 -14.58 -10.17
CA ALA A 169 6.17 -13.34 -9.91
C ALA A 169 7.06 -12.11 -10.09
N ILE A 170 8.32 -12.16 -9.64
CA ILE A 170 9.28 -11.08 -9.83
C ILE A 170 9.55 -10.87 -11.34
N ASP A 171 9.80 -11.93 -12.08
CA ASP A 171 10.09 -11.84 -13.52
C ASP A 171 8.90 -11.27 -14.32
N MET A 172 7.66 -11.63 -13.94
CA MET A 172 6.44 -11.03 -14.51
C MET A 172 6.35 -9.53 -14.22
N ILE A 173 6.65 -9.09 -13.00
CA ILE A 173 6.65 -7.66 -12.64
C ILE A 173 7.70 -6.91 -13.45
N LEU A 174 8.93 -7.41 -13.52
CA LEU A 174 10.00 -6.80 -14.29
C LEU A 174 9.64 -6.67 -15.78
N LYS A 175 9.06 -7.73 -16.34
CA LYS A 175 8.61 -7.72 -17.73
C LYS A 175 7.46 -6.75 -17.97
N PHE A 176 6.54 -6.62 -17.02
CA PHE A 176 5.46 -5.65 -17.10
C PHE A 176 5.99 -4.21 -17.10
N ILE A 177 6.95 -3.89 -16.23
CA ILE A 177 7.61 -2.58 -16.16
C ILE A 177 8.27 -2.25 -17.49
N GLU A 178 9.11 -3.16 -18.02
CA GLU A 178 9.79 -3.00 -19.33
C GLU A 178 8.79 -2.69 -20.48
N LEU A 179 7.69 -3.45 -20.53
CA LEU A 179 6.67 -3.27 -21.55
C LEU A 179 5.93 -1.95 -21.42
N LYS A 180 5.64 -1.51 -20.18
CA LYS A 180 5.00 -0.23 -19.90
C LYS A 180 5.90 0.93 -20.34
N GLU A 181 7.18 0.93 -19.94
CA GLU A 181 8.16 1.96 -20.32
C GLU A 181 8.33 2.03 -21.85
N LYS A 182 8.43 0.88 -22.50
CA LYS A 182 8.52 0.81 -23.98
C LYS A 182 7.27 1.37 -24.66
N ASN A 183 6.10 1.22 -24.07
CA ASN A 183 4.86 1.77 -24.62
C ASN A 183 4.77 3.28 -24.40
N MET A 184 5.13 3.77 -23.23
CA MET A 184 5.20 5.21 -22.94
C MET A 184 6.19 5.97 -23.84
N GLY A 185 7.31 5.33 -24.22
CA GLY A 185 8.28 5.92 -25.17
C GLY A 185 7.84 5.94 -26.65
N LYS A 186 6.65 5.39 -26.98
CA LYS A 186 6.11 5.44 -28.34
C LYS A 186 5.11 6.58 -28.55
N ASP A 187 4.67 7.22 -27.46
CA ASP A 187 3.67 8.31 -27.51
C ASP A 187 4.35 9.70 -27.55
N ILE A 188 5.69 9.71 -27.83
CA ILE A 188 6.51 10.91 -28.12
C ILE A 188 6.98 10.85 -29.56
#